data_369175a2b04014cb308384c0c1ee937a
#
_entry.id   369175a2b04014cb308384c0c1ee937a
#
_cell.length_a   1.000
_cell.length_b   1.000
_cell.length_c   1.000
_cell.angle_alpha   90.00
_cell.angle_beta   90.00
_cell.angle_gamma   90.00
#
_symmetry.space_group_name_H-M   'P 1'
#
loop_
_entity.id
_entity.type
_entity.pdbx_description
1 polymer ?
#
loop_
_entity_poly.entity_id
_entity_poly.type
_entity_poly.pdbx_seq_one_letter_code
_entity_poly.pdbx_strand_id
1 'polypeptide(L)'
;MFASSYVELLELTQRIMDDDGPKAKADAIIMYGQTKDNEDSIFLGVKRLYEKNLAERVVFGQGGKLVTRQDYLPDYQTKLIQLGIPSEAIIPLQITEALAHTHTEALAHIAHAKMRQWKNVYVVASPFHQLRAFVNTVSIVLRQYPELKVFSVLGTHLPWMDKAIHSQNVESGKRFELIQNEWKRIEAYHAKGDLVSARQVLDYLNQRDQ
;
A
#
# COMPACT_ATOMS: atom_id res chain seq x y z
N MET A 1 4.54 22.04 -1.20
CA MET A 1 4.72 21.19 -2.40
C MET A 1 5.39 19.90 -1.98
N PHE A 2 4.88 18.74 -2.41
CA PHE A 2 5.40 17.42 -2.00
C PHE A 2 6.81 17.15 -2.55
N ALA A 3 7.05 17.43 -3.83
CA ALA A 3 8.37 17.34 -4.47
C ALA A 3 8.90 18.71 -4.82
N SER A 4 10.20 18.93 -4.67
CA SER A 4 10.85 20.22 -4.96
C SER A 4 11.15 20.41 -6.46
N SER A 5 11.20 19.31 -7.23
CA SER A 5 11.44 19.33 -8.67
C SER A 5 10.81 18.13 -9.37
N TYR A 6 10.67 18.21 -10.69
CA TYR A 6 10.23 17.07 -11.52
C TYR A 6 11.23 15.90 -11.50
N VAL A 7 12.53 16.18 -11.39
CA VAL A 7 13.58 15.16 -11.32
C VAL A 7 13.45 14.36 -10.03
N GLU A 8 13.24 15.03 -8.90
CA GLU A 8 13.01 14.38 -7.61
C GLU A 8 11.75 13.49 -7.63
N LEU A 9 10.66 13.97 -8.22
CA LEU A 9 9.44 13.17 -8.37
C LEU A 9 9.66 11.96 -9.28
N LEU A 10 10.37 12.14 -10.40
CA LEU A 10 10.67 11.06 -11.34
C LEU A 10 11.54 9.98 -10.69
N GLU A 11 12.62 10.38 -9.99
CA GLU A 11 13.49 9.46 -9.25
C GLU A 11 12.67 8.64 -8.22
N LEU A 12 11.88 9.33 -7.40
CA LEU A 12 11.04 8.67 -6.41
C LEU A 12 10.07 7.69 -7.04
N THR A 13 9.39 8.11 -8.11
CA THR A 13 8.42 7.25 -8.79
C THR A 13 9.08 6.01 -9.38
N GLN A 14 10.21 6.15 -10.05
CA GLN A 14 10.94 5.02 -10.63
C GLN A 14 11.39 4.03 -9.57
N ARG A 15 11.99 4.51 -8.47
CA ARG A 15 12.45 3.64 -7.38
C ARG A 15 11.32 2.92 -6.65
N ILE A 16 10.11 3.51 -6.59
CA ILE A 16 8.94 2.84 -6.04
C ILE A 16 8.33 1.83 -7.03
N MET A 17 8.35 2.14 -8.32
CA MET A 17 7.73 1.29 -9.34
C MET A 17 8.60 0.08 -9.74
N ASP A 18 9.90 0.16 -9.52
CA ASP A 18 10.88 -0.87 -9.85
C ASP A 18 11.84 -1.09 -8.65
N ASP A 19 11.28 -1.54 -7.53
CA ASP A 19 12.02 -1.78 -6.30
C ASP A 19 12.61 -3.20 -6.29
N ASP A 20 13.90 -3.31 -6.02
CA ASP A 20 14.63 -4.59 -6.02
C ASP A 20 14.16 -5.58 -4.94
N GLY A 21 13.49 -5.09 -3.90
CA GLY A 21 13.08 -5.89 -2.75
C GLY A 21 14.23 -6.21 -1.78
N PRO A 22 13.94 -6.86 -0.64
CA PRO A 22 14.95 -7.21 0.34
C PRO A 22 15.80 -8.40 -0.11
N LYS A 23 17.08 -8.42 0.31
CA LYS A 23 17.99 -9.56 0.10
C LYS A 23 17.57 -10.82 0.85
N ALA A 24 16.83 -10.68 1.94
CA ALA A 24 16.28 -11.77 2.73
C ALA A 24 14.76 -11.83 2.56
N LYS A 25 14.17 -12.99 2.86
CA LYS A 25 12.71 -13.15 2.90
C LYS A 25 12.08 -12.09 3.82
N ALA A 26 11.05 -11.41 3.35
CA ALA A 26 10.33 -10.42 4.14
C ALA A 26 9.45 -11.09 5.22
N ASP A 27 9.24 -10.39 6.32
CA ASP A 27 8.37 -10.84 7.41
C ASP A 27 6.90 -10.86 6.99
N ALA A 28 6.50 -9.89 6.15
CA ALA A 28 5.11 -9.78 5.69
C ALA A 28 4.95 -9.00 4.38
N ILE A 29 3.80 -9.23 3.76
CA ILE A 29 3.23 -8.41 2.68
C ILE A 29 2.12 -7.57 3.30
N ILE A 30 2.25 -6.27 3.28
CA ILE A 30 1.20 -5.31 3.63
C ILE A 30 0.37 -5.07 2.37
N MET A 31 -0.88 -5.51 2.40
CA MET A 31 -1.83 -5.36 1.31
C MET A 31 -2.80 -4.22 1.61
N TYR A 32 -2.78 -3.17 0.79
CA TYR A 32 -3.73 -2.06 0.92
C TYR A 32 -5.07 -2.38 0.28
N GLY A 33 -6.14 -2.07 0.99
CA GLY A 33 -7.51 -2.30 0.55
C GLY A 33 -7.85 -1.61 -0.79
N GLN A 34 -8.63 -2.27 -1.61
CA GLN A 34 -9.08 -1.78 -2.92
C GLN A 34 -10.59 -1.98 -3.08
N THR A 35 -11.18 -1.22 -3.98
CA THR A 35 -12.55 -1.48 -4.44
C THR A 35 -12.61 -2.75 -5.29
N LYS A 36 -13.81 -3.31 -5.46
CA LYS A 36 -14.03 -4.55 -6.22
C LYS A 36 -13.41 -4.53 -7.62
N ASP A 37 -13.45 -3.39 -8.30
CA ASP A 37 -12.92 -3.23 -9.66
C ASP A 37 -11.39 -3.30 -9.74
N ASN A 38 -10.70 -3.16 -8.60
CA ASN A 38 -9.25 -3.07 -8.51
C ASN A 38 -8.62 -4.15 -7.61
N GLU A 39 -9.43 -4.92 -6.87
CA GLU A 39 -8.93 -5.90 -5.89
C GLU A 39 -8.11 -7.03 -6.52
N ASP A 40 -8.43 -7.47 -7.74
CA ASP A 40 -7.66 -8.51 -8.43
C ASP A 40 -6.20 -8.10 -8.64
N SER A 41 -5.95 -6.80 -8.81
CA SER A 41 -4.59 -6.27 -8.91
C SER A 41 -3.76 -6.63 -7.69
N ILE A 42 -4.29 -6.41 -6.48
CA ILE A 42 -3.56 -6.65 -5.24
C ILE A 42 -3.49 -8.14 -4.91
N PHE A 43 -4.57 -8.89 -5.10
CA PHE A 43 -4.60 -10.33 -4.82
C PHE A 43 -3.59 -11.11 -5.67
N LEU A 44 -3.52 -10.84 -6.97
CA LEU A 44 -2.56 -11.48 -7.86
C LEU A 44 -1.11 -11.03 -7.56
N GLY A 45 -0.91 -9.78 -7.16
CA GLY A 45 0.38 -9.28 -6.70
C GLY A 45 0.86 -10.00 -5.42
N VAL A 46 -0.02 -10.13 -4.43
CA VAL A 46 0.25 -10.86 -3.18
C VAL A 46 0.52 -12.33 -3.45
N LYS A 47 -0.34 -13.00 -4.24
CA LYS A 47 -0.16 -14.40 -4.64
C LYS A 47 1.23 -14.63 -5.23
N ARG A 48 1.64 -13.80 -6.18
CA ARG A 48 2.96 -13.88 -6.85
C ARG A 48 4.12 -13.81 -5.85
N LEU A 49 4.06 -12.93 -4.85
CA LEU A 49 5.09 -12.81 -3.82
C LEU A 49 5.11 -14.06 -2.91
N TYR A 50 3.94 -14.51 -2.49
CA TYR A 50 3.80 -15.65 -1.60
C TYR A 50 4.27 -16.96 -2.24
N GLU A 51 3.84 -17.25 -3.48
CA GLU A 51 4.25 -18.44 -4.25
C GLU A 51 5.76 -18.48 -4.52
N LYS A 52 6.39 -17.32 -4.68
CA LYS A 52 7.86 -17.22 -4.79
C LYS A 52 8.57 -17.32 -3.44
N ASN A 53 7.84 -17.55 -2.35
CA ASN A 53 8.36 -17.64 -0.98
C ASN A 53 9.16 -16.40 -0.55
N LEU A 54 8.77 -15.20 -1.03
CA LEU A 54 9.44 -13.93 -0.75
C LEU A 54 8.96 -13.28 0.55
N ALA A 55 7.85 -13.74 1.13
CA ALA A 55 7.35 -13.28 2.42
C ALA A 55 6.68 -14.41 3.18
N GLU A 56 6.60 -14.27 4.52
CA GLU A 56 6.01 -15.29 5.39
C GLU A 56 4.51 -15.10 5.62
N ARG A 57 4.04 -13.86 5.60
CA ARG A 57 2.69 -13.49 6.03
C ARG A 57 2.07 -12.48 5.09
N VAL A 58 0.74 -12.41 5.10
CA VAL A 58 -0.05 -11.38 4.43
C VAL A 58 -0.86 -10.64 5.48
N VAL A 59 -0.76 -9.31 5.47
CA VAL A 59 -1.44 -8.42 6.42
C VAL A 59 -2.31 -7.43 5.66
N PHE A 60 -3.53 -7.19 6.13
CA PHE A 60 -4.43 -6.19 5.57
C PHE A 60 -5.33 -5.57 6.63
N GLY A 61 -5.81 -4.36 6.36
CA GLY A 61 -6.80 -3.70 7.20
C GLY A 61 -8.20 -4.30 7.00
N GLN A 62 -8.89 -4.60 8.11
CA GLN A 62 -10.28 -5.07 8.13
C GLN A 62 -11.11 -4.21 9.06
N GLY A 63 -12.36 -3.95 8.71
CA GLY A 63 -13.26 -3.11 9.50
C GLY A 63 -13.16 -1.63 9.14
N GLY A 64 -13.65 -0.77 10.03
CA GLY A 64 -13.92 0.62 9.72
C GLY A 64 -15.27 0.78 9.01
N LYS A 65 -15.92 1.94 9.19
CA LYS A 65 -17.08 2.29 8.38
C LYS A 65 -16.59 2.63 6.98
N LEU A 66 -16.84 1.73 6.04
CA LEU A 66 -16.69 2.09 4.63
C LEU A 66 -17.74 3.17 4.32
N VAL A 67 -17.32 4.29 3.75
CA VAL A 67 -18.25 5.31 3.20
C VAL A 67 -18.84 4.78 1.88
N THR A 68 -19.10 3.50 1.80
CA THR A 68 -19.61 2.91 0.58
C THR A 68 -21.14 2.94 0.59
N ARG A 69 -21.70 3.47 -0.47
CA ARG A 69 -23.14 3.32 -0.78
C ARG A 69 -23.49 1.91 -1.30
N GLN A 70 -22.56 0.97 -1.25
CA GLN A 70 -22.75 -0.40 -1.70
C GLN A 70 -22.42 -1.38 -0.57
N ASP A 71 -23.23 -2.41 -0.43
CA ASP A 71 -23.17 -3.49 0.56
C ASP A 71 -21.97 -4.45 0.36
N TYR A 72 -20.91 -4.02 -0.32
CA TYR A 72 -19.75 -4.83 -0.57
C TYR A 72 -18.71 -4.65 0.55
N LEU A 73 -18.69 -5.61 1.46
CA LEU A 73 -17.60 -5.82 2.39
C LEU A 73 -16.65 -6.85 1.76
N PRO A 74 -15.43 -6.45 1.39
CA PRO A 74 -14.47 -7.39 0.80
C PRO A 74 -14.11 -8.46 1.84
N ASP A 75 -14.39 -9.72 1.53
CA ASP A 75 -13.89 -10.86 2.29
C ASP A 75 -12.49 -11.22 1.79
N TYR A 76 -11.51 -10.40 2.16
CA TYR A 76 -10.13 -10.58 1.74
C TYR A 76 -9.53 -11.88 2.27
N GLN A 77 -9.92 -12.31 3.47
CA GLN A 77 -9.41 -13.54 4.07
C GLN A 77 -9.81 -14.76 3.24
N THR A 78 -11.09 -14.91 2.94
CA THR A 78 -11.56 -16.03 2.09
C THR A 78 -10.92 -16.02 0.71
N LYS A 79 -10.79 -14.85 0.08
CA LYS A 79 -10.12 -14.73 -1.22
C LYS A 79 -8.66 -15.15 -1.20
N LEU A 80 -7.90 -14.73 -0.18
CA LEU A 80 -6.50 -15.13 -0.01
C LEU A 80 -6.37 -16.64 0.19
N ILE A 81 -7.26 -17.26 0.98
CA ILE A 81 -7.30 -18.72 1.16
C ILE A 81 -7.59 -19.43 -0.18
N GLN A 82 -8.56 -18.94 -0.94
CA GLN A 82 -8.87 -19.50 -2.28
C GLN A 82 -7.70 -19.39 -3.26
N LEU A 83 -6.80 -18.42 -3.07
CA LEU A 83 -5.56 -18.26 -3.84
C LEU A 83 -4.41 -19.15 -3.35
N GLY A 84 -4.65 -19.98 -2.33
CA GLY A 84 -3.67 -20.94 -1.81
C GLY A 84 -2.79 -20.39 -0.69
N ILE A 85 -3.11 -19.24 -0.09
CA ILE A 85 -2.40 -18.71 1.07
C ILE A 85 -2.99 -19.35 2.33
N PRO A 86 -2.18 -20.05 3.15
CA PRO A 86 -2.67 -20.69 4.36
C PRO A 86 -3.28 -19.69 5.35
N SER A 87 -4.35 -20.09 6.03
CA SER A 87 -5.06 -19.20 6.97
C SER A 87 -4.16 -18.66 8.09
N GLU A 88 -3.20 -19.47 8.55
CA GLU A 88 -2.23 -19.08 9.57
C GLU A 88 -1.21 -18.03 9.12
N ALA A 89 -1.05 -17.86 7.81
CA ALA A 89 -0.21 -16.80 7.23
C ALA A 89 -0.96 -15.50 7.02
N ILE A 90 -2.30 -15.47 7.20
CA ILE A 90 -3.15 -14.31 6.94
C ILE A 90 -3.45 -13.59 8.25
N ILE A 91 -3.18 -12.29 8.30
CA ILE A 91 -3.37 -11.46 9.50
C ILE A 91 -4.30 -10.29 9.16
N PRO A 92 -5.60 -10.40 9.46
CA PRO A 92 -6.52 -9.27 9.40
C PRO A 92 -6.29 -8.35 10.60
N LEU A 93 -6.04 -7.07 10.36
CA LEU A 93 -5.91 -6.05 11.40
C LEU A 93 -7.18 -5.24 11.50
N GLN A 94 -7.77 -5.18 12.69
CA GLN A 94 -8.96 -4.37 12.93
C GLN A 94 -8.63 -2.88 12.83
N ILE A 95 -9.29 -2.18 11.94
CA ILE A 95 -9.25 -0.72 11.85
C ILE A 95 -10.38 -0.19 12.73
N THR A 96 -10.02 0.46 13.83
CA THR A 96 -10.96 0.96 14.85
C THR A 96 -11.50 2.36 14.54
N GLU A 97 -10.82 3.09 13.66
CA GLU A 97 -11.24 4.42 13.23
C GLU A 97 -12.57 4.38 12.47
N ALA A 98 -13.34 5.46 12.58
CA ALA A 98 -14.64 5.57 11.94
C ALA A 98 -14.60 5.42 10.41
N LEU A 99 -13.45 5.73 9.81
CA LEU A 99 -13.21 5.62 8.37
C LEU A 99 -11.91 4.85 8.10
N ALA A 100 -12.02 3.72 7.43
CA ALA A 100 -10.85 3.02 6.90
C ALA A 100 -10.34 3.79 5.66
N HIS A 101 -9.14 4.31 5.71
CA HIS A 101 -8.44 4.94 4.60
C HIS A 101 -6.94 4.64 4.68
N THR A 102 -6.20 4.90 3.60
CA THR A 102 -4.78 4.52 3.47
C THR A 102 -3.92 4.92 4.68
N HIS A 103 -4.20 6.07 5.33
CA HIS A 103 -3.43 6.52 6.49
C HIS A 103 -3.73 5.68 7.74
N THR A 104 -5.00 5.40 8.03
CA THR A 104 -5.38 4.56 9.18
C THR A 104 -4.95 3.11 8.99
N GLU A 105 -5.00 2.59 7.76
CA GLU A 105 -4.42 1.29 7.42
C GLU A 105 -2.90 1.27 7.67
N ALA A 106 -2.17 2.30 7.22
CA ALA A 106 -0.73 2.41 7.45
C ALA A 106 -0.38 2.43 8.95
N LEU A 107 -1.12 3.20 9.75
CA LEU A 107 -0.93 3.25 11.21
C LEU A 107 -1.08 1.87 11.84
N ALA A 108 -2.14 1.13 11.50
CA ALA A 108 -2.38 -0.20 12.03
C ALA A 108 -1.29 -1.20 11.60
N HIS A 109 -0.89 -1.16 10.33
CA HIS A 109 0.14 -2.03 9.79
C HIS A 109 1.50 -1.80 10.48
N ILE A 110 1.92 -0.55 10.63
CA ILE A 110 3.22 -0.22 11.22
C ILE A 110 3.24 -0.46 12.73
N ALA A 111 2.14 -0.18 13.44
CA ALA A 111 2.01 -0.55 14.85
C ALA A 111 2.13 -2.06 15.05
N HIS A 112 1.49 -2.86 14.18
CA HIS A 112 1.60 -4.32 14.22
C HIS A 112 3.03 -4.79 13.88
N ALA A 113 3.67 -4.25 12.85
CA ALA A 113 5.04 -4.57 12.48
C ALA A 113 6.03 -4.29 13.63
N LYS A 114 5.86 -3.15 14.32
CA LYS A 114 6.66 -2.79 15.50
C LYS A 114 6.45 -3.78 16.66
N MET A 115 5.21 -4.10 16.97
CA MET A 115 4.86 -5.08 18.01
C MET A 115 5.48 -6.45 17.72
N ARG A 116 5.51 -6.87 16.45
CA ARG A 116 6.07 -8.15 16.00
C ARG A 116 7.58 -8.09 15.74
N GLN A 117 8.20 -6.93 15.88
CA GLN A 117 9.63 -6.69 15.61
C GLN A 117 10.06 -7.08 14.18
N TRP A 118 9.16 -6.90 13.20
CA TRP A 118 9.46 -7.14 11.80
C TRP A 118 10.56 -6.21 11.30
N LYS A 119 11.37 -6.68 10.38
CA LYS A 119 12.51 -5.95 9.80
C LYS A 119 12.29 -5.54 8.36
N ASN A 120 11.62 -6.42 7.58
CA ASN A 120 11.41 -6.20 6.17
C ASN A 120 9.94 -6.47 5.82
N VAL A 121 9.30 -5.57 5.12
CA VAL A 121 7.93 -5.76 4.64
C VAL A 121 7.79 -5.29 3.18
N TYR A 122 6.95 -5.99 2.44
CA TYR A 122 6.48 -5.50 1.15
C TYR A 122 5.20 -4.68 1.32
N VAL A 123 5.05 -3.63 0.51
CA VAL A 123 3.80 -2.88 0.34
C VAL A 123 3.24 -3.15 -1.04
N VAL A 124 2.02 -3.67 -1.09
CA VAL A 124 1.32 -3.98 -2.33
C VAL A 124 0.03 -3.17 -2.44
N ALA A 125 -0.08 -2.40 -3.51
CA ALA A 125 -1.30 -1.70 -3.92
C ALA A 125 -1.46 -1.79 -5.45
N SER A 126 -2.61 -1.35 -5.98
CA SER A 126 -2.77 -1.24 -7.44
C SER A 126 -1.82 -0.20 -8.02
N PRO A 127 -1.35 -0.35 -9.29
CA PRO A 127 -0.31 0.51 -9.87
C PRO A 127 -0.58 2.02 -9.76
N PHE A 128 -1.82 2.46 -9.98
CA PHE A 128 -2.15 3.89 -9.87
C PHE A 128 -2.17 4.41 -8.42
N HIS A 129 -2.33 3.53 -7.43
CA HIS A 129 -2.36 3.85 -5.99
C HIS A 129 -1.01 3.64 -5.29
N GLN A 130 -0.09 2.87 -5.88
CA GLN A 130 1.15 2.42 -5.24
C GLN A 130 2.00 3.56 -4.67
N LEU A 131 2.17 4.65 -5.42
CA LEU A 131 2.96 5.79 -4.95
C LEU A 131 2.42 6.33 -3.62
N ARG A 132 1.11 6.57 -3.52
CA ARG A 132 0.50 7.10 -2.28
C ARG A 132 0.55 6.08 -1.14
N ALA A 133 0.30 4.81 -1.41
CA ALA A 133 0.37 3.74 -0.41
C ALA A 133 1.79 3.64 0.18
N PHE A 134 2.82 3.65 -0.67
CA PHE A 134 4.20 3.58 -0.25
C PHE A 134 4.64 4.81 0.55
N VAL A 135 4.40 6.03 0.02
CA VAL A 135 4.76 7.28 0.70
C VAL A 135 4.06 7.38 2.06
N ASN A 136 2.80 6.96 2.16
CA ASN A 136 2.07 6.93 3.42
C ASN A 136 2.71 5.97 4.43
N THR A 137 3.04 4.75 3.99
CA THR A 137 3.71 3.76 4.83
C THR A 137 5.05 4.31 5.34
N VAL A 138 5.90 4.83 4.47
CA VAL A 138 7.21 5.40 4.84
C VAL A 138 7.04 6.59 5.79
N SER A 139 6.01 7.44 5.59
CA SER A 139 5.72 8.57 6.50
C SER A 139 5.45 8.11 7.94
N ILE A 140 4.74 7.00 8.11
CA ILE A 140 4.49 6.42 9.44
C ILE A 140 5.74 5.71 9.97
N VAL A 141 6.46 4.97 9.12
CA VAL A 141 7.72 4.30 9.49
C VAL A 141 8.72 5.30 10.06
N LEU A 142 8.97 6.40 9.38
CA LEU A 142 9.90 7.45 9.85
C LEU A 142 9.52 8.03 11.22
N ARG A 143 8.23 8.04 11.57
CA ARG A 143 7.74 8.57 12.85
C ARG A 143 7.69 7.54 13.96
N GLN A 144 7.40 6.29 13.66
CA GLN A 144 7.04 5.31 14.69
C GLN A 144 7.96 4.10 14.76
N TYR A 145 8.56 3.70 13.63
CA TYR A 145 9.43 2.51 13.57
C TYR A 145 10.48 2.64 12.45
N PRO A 146 11.47 3.56 12.57
CA PRO A 146 12.43 3.89 11.52
C PRO A 146 13.36 2.74 11.12
N GLU A 147 13.47 1.68 11.92
CA GLU A 147 14.27 0.49 11.60
C GLU A 147 13.60 -0.44 10.60
N LEU A 148 12.29 -0.28 10.36
CA LEU A 148 11.56 -1.11 9.41
C LEU A 148 11.94 -0.76 7.98
N LYS A 149 12.40 -1.74 7.22
CA LYS A 149 12.66 -1.62 5.78
C LYS A 149 11.41 -1.96 4.99
N VAL A 150 10.91 -1.01 4.23
CA VAL A 150 9.70 -1.13 3.40
C VAL A 150 10.11 -1.22 1.94
N PHE A 151 9.62 -2.23 1.25
CA PHE A 151 9.86 -2.48 -0.17
C PHE A 151 8.55 -2.40 -0.95
N SER A 152 8.62 -1.86 -2.15
CA SER A 152 7.45 -1.64 -2.99
C SER A 152 7.26 -2.78 -3.99
N VAL A 153 6.05 -3.30 -4.09
CA VAL A 153 5.68 -4.22 -5.16
C VAL A 153 4.34 -3.84 -5.74
N LEU A 154 4.33 -3.61 -7.04
CA LEU A 154 3.09 -3.31 -7.75
C LEU A 154 2.14 -4.51 -7.73
N GLY A 155 0.88 -4.24 -7.50
CA GLY A 155 -0.19 -5.15 -7.85
C GLY A 155 -0.12 -5.52 -9.34
N THR A 156 -0.82 -6.56 -9.74
CA THR A 156 -0.88 -6.94 -11.15
C THR A 156 -1.58 -5.85 -11.96
N HIS A 157 -1.03 -5.58 -13.15
CA HIS A 157 -1.61 -4.61 -14.08
C HIS A 157 -3.06 -4.99 -14.45
N LEU A 158 -3.94 -4.00 -14.41
CA LEU A 158 -5.30 -4.05 -14.96
C LEU A 158 -5.40 -3.04 -16.10
N PRO A 159 -6.30 -3.25 -17.11
CA PRO A 159 -6.37 -2.37 -18.28
C PRO A 159 -6.62 -0.91 -17.89
N TRP A 160 -5.77 -0.01 -18.38
CA TRP A 160 -5.81 1.42 -18.06
C TRP A 160 -7.07 2.13 -18.57
N MET A 161 -7.64 1.64 -19.67
CA MET A 161 -8.80 2.23 -20.32
C MET A 161 -10.15 1.80 -19.72
N ASP A 162 -10.15 0.77 -18.85
CA ASP A 162 -11.34 0.30 -18.19
C ASP A 162 -11.78 1.30 -17.12
N LYS A 163 -13.09 1.50 -17.00
CA LYS A 163 -13.67 2.26 -15.91
C LYS A 163 -13.53 1.48 -14.60
N ALA A 164 -13.16 2.18 -13.57
CA ALA A 164 -13.06 1.66 -12.22
C ALA A 164 -13.61 2.67 -11.22
N ILE A 165 -14.10 2.15 -10.11
CA ILE A 165 -14.49 2.93 -8.94
C ILE A 165 -13.31 2.92 -7.97
N HIS A 166 -13.06 4.05 -7.32
CA HIS A 166 -11.98 4.20 -6.36
C HIS A 166 -12.45 5.00 -5.14
N SER A 167 -11.63 5.00 -4.09
CA SER A 167 -11.87 5.80 -2.88
C SER A 167 -13.25 5.58 -2.28
N GLN A 168 -13.56 4.32 -2.01
CA GLN A 168 -14.82 3.94 -1.37
C GLN A 168 -16.05 4.39 -2.19
N ASN A 169 -16.00 4.23 -3.50
CA ASN A 169 -17.06 4.59 -4.44
C ASN A 169 -17.34 6.11 -4.59
N VAL A 170 -16.42 6.97 -4.13
CA VAL A 170 -16.57 8.43 -4.27
C VAL A 170 -16.07 8.91 -5.64
N GLU A 171 -15.13 8.21 -6.23
CA GLU A 171 -14.50 8.56 -7.51
C GLU A 171 -14.70 7.44 -8.52
N SER A 172 -14.99 7.79 -9.76
CA SER A 172 -15.08 6.86 -10.88
C SER A 172 -14.47 7.47 -12.12
N GLY A 173 -13.84 6.64 -12.94
CA GLY A 173 -13.20 7.06 -14.19
C GLY A 173 -12.40 5.91 -14.79
N LYS A 174 -11.74 6.14 -15.91
CA LYS A 174 -10.75 5.21 -16.43
C LYS A 174 -9.57 5.14 -15.46
N ARG A 175 -8.94 3.98 -15.31
CA ARG A 175 -7.86 3.80 -14.33
C ARG A 175 -6.73 4.82 -14.49
N PHE A 176 -6.36 5.20 -15.71
CA PHE A 176 -5.32 6.23 -15.89
C PHE A 176 -5.72 7.61 -15.33
N GLU A 177 -7.02 7.96 -15.34
CA GLU A 177 -7.53 9.22 -14.80
C GLU A 177 -7.44 9.26 -13.28
N LEU A 178 -7.47 8.10 -12.61
CA LEU A 178 -7.33 7.98 -11.16
C LEU A 178 -5.94 8.39 -10.68
N ILE A 179 -4.90 8.33 -11.53
CA ILE A 179 -3.54 8.79 -11.19
C ILE A 179 -3.57 10.27 -10.77
N GLN A 180 -4.30 11.12 -11.50
CA GLN A 180 -4.40 12.54 -11.17
C GLN A 180 -5.06 12.76 -9.80
N ASN A 181 -6.05 11.94 -9.46
CA ASN A 181 -6.74 12.04 -8.17
C ASN A 181 -5.84 11.58 -7.03
N GLU A 182 -5.04 10.53 -7.23
CA GLU A 182 -4.04 10.10 -6.26
C GLU A 182 -2.98 11.16 -6.02
N TRP A 183 -2.53 11.85 -7.09
CA TRP A 183 -1.59 12.96 -6.97
C TRP A 183 -2.16 14.11 -6.14
N LYS A 184 -3.39 14.56 -6.43
CA LYS A 184 -4.07 15.60 -5.64
C LYS A 184 -4.14 15.25 -4.15
N ARG A 185 -4.33 13.97 -3.83
CA ARG A 185 -4.34 13.48 -2.44
C ARG A 185 -2.97 13.54 -1.80
N ILE A 186 -1.91 13.13 -2.52
CA ILE A 186 -0.54 13.25 -2.03
C ILE A 186 -0.25 14.70 -1.63
N GLU A 187 -0.53 15.67 -2.51
CA GLU A 187 -0.32 17.09 -2.23
C GLU A 187 -1.15 17.56 -1.02
N ALA A 188 -2.43 17.18 -0.95
CA ALA A 188 -3.32 17.59 0.13
C ALA A 188 -2.89 17.00 1.48
N TYR A 189 -2.50 15.73 1.54
CA TYR A 189 -2.04 15.09 2.77
C TYR A 189 -0.65 15.56 3.19
N HIS A 190 0.23 15.85 2.24
CA HIS A 190 1.51 16.49 2.54
C HIS A 190 1.31 17.90 3.14
N ALA A 191 0.41 18.70 2.57
CA ALA A 191 0.11 20.03 3.11
C ALA A 191 -0.48 20.00 4.52
N LYS A 192 -1.20 18.92 4.90
CA LYS A 192 -1.70 18.68 6.26
C LYS A 192 -0.63 18.16 7.22
N GLY A 193 0.53 17.79 6.73
CA GLY A 193 1.59 17.16 7.53
C GLY A 193 1.41 15.65 7.73
N ASP A 194 0.44 15.00 7.08
CA ASP A 194 0.24 13.55 7.17
C ASP A 194 1.34 12.78 6.42
N LEU A 195 1.80 13.32 5.29
CA LEU A 195 2.88 12.74 4.48
C LEU A 195 4.17 13.55 4.62
N VAL A 196 5.29 12.85 4.65
CA VAL A 196 6.63 13.45 4.50
C VAL A 196 6.86 13.89 3.05
N SER A 197 7.88 14.72 2.80
CA SER A 197 8.23 15.17 1.45
C SER A 197 8.84 14.04 0.60
N ALA A 198 8.85 14.23 -0.72
CA ALA A 198 9.53 13.31 -1.65
C ALA A 198 11.02 13.14 -1.27
N ARG A 199 11.70 14.24 -0.90
CA ARG A 199 13.09 14.19 -0.44
C ARG A 199 13.27 13.27 0.78
N GLN A 200 12.43 13.38 1.78
CA GLN A 200 12.52 12.53 2.96
C GLN A 200 12.28 11.03 2.63
N VAL A 201 11.41 10.74 1.66
CA VAL A 201 11.23 9.35 1.18
C VAL A 201 12.47 8.87 0.42
N LEU A 202 13.07 9.70 -0.44
CA LEU A 202 14.33 9.37 -1.13
C LEU A 202 15.49 9.16 -0.16
N ASP A 203 15.62 9.99 0.87
CA ASP A 203 16.63 9.84 1.91
C ASP A 203 16.44 8.52 2.67
N TYR A 204 15.18 8.16 2.98
CA TYR A 204 14.86 6.86 3.55
C TYR A 204 15.25 5.70 2.61
N LEU A 205 14.94 5.78 1.32
CA LEU A 205 15.32 4.76 0.33
C LEU A 205 16.85 4.63 0.23
N ASN A 206 17.59 5.76 0.21
CA ASN A 206 19.05 5.74 0.19
C ASN A 206 19.65 5.05 1.42
N GLN A 207 19.08 5.26 2.60
CA GLN A 207 19.49 4.59 3.83
C GLN A 207 19.11 3.11 3.85
N ARG A 208 17.90 2.77 3.38
CA ARG A 208 17.41 1.39 3.31
C ARG A 208 18.28 0.50 2.44
N ASP A 209 18.76 1.02 1.31
CA ASP A 209 19.44 0.28 0.26
C ASP A 209 20.95 0.09 0.52
N GLN A 210 21.48 0.72 1.58
CA GLN A 210 22.86 0.49 2.08
C GLN A 210 22.93 -0.81 2.91
#